data_df1b01d57be11895013616343cbf50c1
#
_entry.id   df1b01d57be11895013616343cbf50c1
#
_cell.length_a   1.000
_cell.length_b   1.000
_cell.length_c   1.000
_cell.angle_alpha   90.00
_cell.angle_beta   90.00
_cell.angle_gamma   90.00
#
_symmetry.space_group_name_H-M   'P 1'
#
loop_
_entity.id
_entity.type
_entity.pdbx_description
1 polymer ?
#
loop_
_entity_poly.entity_id
_entity_poly.type
_entity_poly.pdbx_seq_one_letter_code
_entity_poly.pdbx_strand_id
1 'polypeptide(L)'
;MGTFRSGFEQRVASSLSREGVHYAYETDRIAFVEPEKKRRYTPDFFLENGVILEVKGRLTTADRKKHEWIKQQHPDIDLRFVFQRARGKIYKGSKTSYADWADKHNIPWCQGPSIPEEWTT
;
A
#
# COMPACT_ATOMS: atom_id res chain seq x y z
N MET A 1 8.77 -14.35 16.16
CA MET A 1 9.18 -13.53 15.03
C MET A 1 8.15 -13.64 13.91
N GLY A 2 7.63 -12.53 13.45
CA GLY A 2 6.63 -12.53 12.42
C GLY A 2 7.20 -12.92 11.07
N THR A 3 6.39 -13.59 10.28
CA THR A 3 6.75 -13.98 8.92
C THR A 3 6.05 -13.02 7.96
N PHE A 4 6.82 -12.32 7.14
CA PHE A 4 6.29 -11.42 6.14
C PHE A 4 5.99 -12.22 4.87
N ARG A 5 4.99 -11.75 4.10
CA ARG A 5 4.51 -12.46 2.92
C ARG A 5 5.49 -12.39 1.75
N SER A 6 6.39 -11.41 1.76
CA SER A 6 7.40 -11.28 0.72
C SER A 6 8.70 -10.72 1.30
N GLY A 7 9.80 -10.94 0.55
CA GLY A 7 11.10 -10.39 0.94
C GLY A 7 11.10 -8.86 0.89
N PHE A 8 10.32 -8.26 -0.02
CA PHE A 8 10.22 -6.82 -0.09
C PHE A 8 9.50 -6.26 1.13
N GLU A 9 8.40 -6.88 1.57
CA GLU A 9 7.72 -6.49 2.80
C GLU A 9 8.66 -6.56 4.00
N GLN A 10 9.48 -7.62 4.07
CA GLN A 10 10.48 -7.74 5.12
C GLN A 10 11.47 -6.59 5.09
N ARG A 11 11.90 -6.16 3.91
CA ARG A 11 12.83 -5.02 3.77
C ARG A 11 12.16 -3.71 4.21
N VAL A 12 10.87 -3.53 3.90
CA VAL A 12 10.11 -2.37 4.38
C VAL A 12 10.03 -2.39 5.90
N ALA A 13 9.68 -3.55 6.50
CA ALA A 13 9.61 -3.69 7.95
C ALA A 13 10.97 -3.38 8.59
N SER A 14 12.06 -3.85 7.98
CA SER A 14 13.41 -3.58 8.48
C SER A 14 13.72 -2.09 8.43
N SER A 15 13.31 -1.39 7.35
CA SER A 15 13.49 0.06 7.24
C SER A 15 12.73 0.79 8.35
N LEU A 16 11.48 0.40 8.59
CA LEU A 16 10.68 1.02 9.65
C LEU A 16 11.31 0.81 11.02
N SER A 17 11.74 -0.42 11.32
CA SER A 17 12.38 -0.74 12.59
C SER A 17 13.68 0.04 12.79
N ARG A 18 14.47 0.17 11.72
CA ARG A 18 15.75 0.88 11.77
C ARG A 18 15.56 2.36 12.07
N GLU A 19 14.45 2.94 11.62
CA GLU A 19 14.12 4.34 11.89
C GLU A 19 13.34 4.51 13.20
N GLY A 20 13.15 3.43 13.96
CA GLY A 20 12.44 3.47 15.24
C GLY A 20 10.95 3.71 15.10
N VAL A 21 10.38 3.40 13.96
CA VAL A 21 8.94 3.59 13.71
C VAL A 21 8.17 2.38 14.22
N HIS A 22 7.18 2.63 15.06
CA HIS A 22 6.29 1.57 15.53
C HIS A 22 5.21 1.29 14.50
N TYR A 23 4.96 0.02 14.22
CA TYR A 23 3.95 -0.38 13.25
C TYR A 23 3.29 -1.69 13.69
N ALA A 24 2.10 -1.95 13.15
CA ALA A 24 1.46 -3.24 13.25
C ALA A 24 1.39 -3.83 11.84
N TYR A 25 1.64 -5.12 11.73
CA TYR A 25 1.65 -5.81 10.44
C TYR A 25 0.43 -6.72 10.33
N GLU A 26 -0.43 -6.42 9.33
CA GLU A 26 -1.62 -7.22 9.01
C GLU A 26 -2.49 -7.55 10.23
N THR A 27 -2.68 -6.56 11.15
CA THR A 27 -3.43 -6.80 12.38
C THR A 27 -4.93 -6.54 12.24
N ASP A 28 -5.31 -5.56 11.42
CA ASP A 28 -6.69 -5.14 11.29
C ASP A 28 -7.18 -5.30 9.86
N ARG A 29 -8.50 -5.37 9.71
CA ARG A 29 -9.14 -5.53 8.42
C ARG A 29 -10.07 -4.36 8.16
N ILE A 30 -10.11 -3.91 6.90
CA ILE A 30 -10.98 -2.83 6.46
C ILE A 30 -12.05 -3.46 5.57
N ALA A 31 -13.32 -3.29 5.96
CA ALA A 31 -14.44 -3.81 5.17
C ALA A 31 -14.68 -2.91 3.97
N PHE A 32 -14.91 -3.50 2.82
CA PHE A 32 -15.32 -2.76 1.62
C PHE A 32 -16.28 -3.62 0.82
N VAL A 33 -16.97 -2.99 -0.12
CA VAL A 33 -17.92 -3.69 -0.99
C VAL A 33 -17.37 -3.67 -2.40
N GLU A 34 -17.07 -4.87 -2.92
CA GLU A 34 -16.96 -5.09 -4.35
C GLU A 34 -18.40 -5.19 -4.82
N PRO A 35 -18.80 -4.61 -5.97
CA PRO A 35 -20.19 -4.65 -6.37
C PRO A 35 -20.81 -6.04 -6.17
N GLU A 36 -21.91 -6.07 -5.42
CA GLU A 36 -22.64 -7.28 -5.04
C GLU A 36 -21.93 -8.23 -4.07
N LYS A 37 -20.71 -7.86 -3.58
CA LYS A 37 -19.98 -8.71 -2.64
C LYS A 37 -19.35 -7.88 -1.53
N LYS A 38 -19.53 -8.35 -0.30
CA LYS A 38 -18.83 -7.76 0.84
C LYS A 38 -17.43 -8.37 0.93
N ARG A 39 -16.41 -7.54 1.08
CA ARG A 39 -15.02 -7.97 1.17
C ARG A 39 -14.36 -7.33 2.38
N ARG A 40 -13.21 -7.88 2.73
CA ARG A 40 -12.34 -7.30 3.77
C ARG A 40 -10.95 -7.12 3.20
N TYR A 41 -10.34 -6.02 3.56
CA TYR A 41 -9.00 -5.66 3.14
C TYR A 41 -8.10 -5.58 4.37
N THR A 42 -6.97 -6.29 4.32
CA THR A 42 -5.98 -6.24 5.38
C THR A 42 -4.76 -5.50 4.85
N PRO A 43 -4.58 -4.21 5.20
CA PRO A 43 -3.38 -3.48 4.81
C PRO A 43 -2.13 -4.11 5.40
N ASP A 44 -0.99 -3.89 4.74
CA ASP A 44 0.27 -4.49 5.18
C ASP A 44 0.78 -3.89 6.48
N PHE A 45 0.77 -2.57 6.62
CA PHE A 45 1.30 -1.90 7.81
C PHE A 45 0.37 -0.79 8.27
N PHE A 46 0.17 -0.73 9.59
CA PHE A 46 -0.49 0.40 10.25
C PHE A 46 0.55 1.10 11.10
N LEU A 47 0.85 2.36 10.76
CA LEU A 47 1.81 3.14 11.52
C LEU A 47 1.14 3.78 12.73
N GLU A 48 1.92 4.07 13.75
CA GLU A 48 1.42 4.66 14.98
C GLU A 48 0.75 6.01 14.74
N ASN A 49 1.22 6.76 13.74
CA ASN A 49 0.65 8.07 13.39
C ASN A 49 -0.64 8.02 12.57
N GLY A 50 -1.15 6.82 12.29
CA GLY A 50 -2.39 6.66 11.55
C GLY A 50 -2.20 6.41 10.05
N VAL A 51 -0.99 6.52 9.54
CA VAL A 51 -0.70 6.22 8.14
C VAL A 51 -0.79 4.72 7.91
N ILE A 52 -1.44 4.32 6.82
CA ILE A 52 -1.59 2.93 6.42
C ILE A 52 -0.74 2.71 5.17
N LEU A 53 0.14 1.71 5.19
CA LEU A 53 1.00 1.41 4.05
C LEU A 53 0.58 0.13 3.37
N GLU A 54 0.48 0.20 2.05
CA GLU A 54 0.27 -0.95 1.19
C GLU A 54 1.53 -1.14 0.34
N VAL A 55 2.15 -2.33 0.46
CA VAL A 55 3.41 -2.63 -0.23
C VAL A 55 3.10 -3.47 -1.47
N LYS A 56 3.53 -3.00 -2.64
CA LYS A 56 3.22 -3.66 -3.91
C LYS A 56 4.46 -3.88 -4.76
N GLY A 57 4.70 -5.15 -5.11
CA GLY A 57 5.63 -5.51 -6.19
C GLY A 57 4.95 -5.40 -7.54
N ARG A 58 3.68 -5.85 -7.62
CA ARG A 58 2.84 -5.74 -8.81
C ARG A 58 1.49 -5.15 -8.41
N LEU A 59 0.91 -4.40 -9.34
CA LEU A 59 -0.40 -3.80 -9.14
C LEU A 59 -1.30 -4.31 -10.28
N THR A 60 -1.91 -5.46 -10.06
CA THR A 60 -2.74 -6.11 -11.08
C THR A 60 -4.03 -5.33 -11.33
N THR A 61 -4.76 -5.68 -12.39
CA THR A 61 -6.07 -5.08 -12.66
C THR A 61 -7.01 -5.27 -11.48
N ALA A 62 -7.02 -6.47 -10.87
CA ALA A 62 -7.85 -6.75 -9.70
C ALA A 62 -7.43 -5.88 -8.51
N ASP A 63 -6.13 -5.72 -8.28
CA ASP A 63 -5.61 -4.85 -7.22
C ASP A 63 -6.06 -3.41 -7.43
N ARG A 64 -5.94 -2.90 -8.66
CA ARG A 64 -6.33 -1.52 -8.97
C ARG A 64 -7.80 -1.27 -8.69
N LYS A 65 -8.67 -2.18 -9.15
CA LYS A 65 -10.12 -2.06 -8.89
C LYS A 65 -10.44 -2.11 -7.41
N LYS A 66 -9.81 -3.04 -6.69
CA LYS A 66 -9.98 -3.19 -5.25
C LYS A 66 -9.66 -1.88 -4.53
N HIS A 67 -8.53 -1.27 -4.84
CA HIS A 67 -8.11 -0.04 -4.15
C HIS A 67 -8.93 1.17 -4.59
N GLU A 68 -9.45 1.19 -5.81
CA GLU A 68 -10.40 2.21 -6.22
C GLU A 68 -11.68 2.14 -5.37
N TRP A 69 -12.22 0.95 -5.15
CA TRP A 69 -13.39 0.76 -4.29
C TRP A 69 -13.11 1.14 -2.85
N ILE A 70 -11.96 0.71 -2.32
CA ILE A 70 -11.56 1.01 -0.93
C ILE A 70 -11.47 2.53 -0.73
N LYS A 71 -10.79 3.22 -1.63
CA LYS A 71 -10.63 4.66 -1.51
C LYS A 71 -11.95 5.39 -1.64
N GLN A 72 -12.84 4.91 -2.53
CA GLN A 72 -14.16 5.49 -2.71
C GLN A 72 -15.02 5.30 -1.46
N GLN A 73 -14.94 4.12 -0.84
CA GLN A 73 -15.77 3.76 0.32
C GLN A 73 -15.19 4.23 1.65
N HIS A 74 -13.87 4.48 1.69
CA HIS A 74 -13.17 4.93 2.90
C HIS A 74 -12.29 6.14 2.57
N PRO A 75 -12.89 7.29 2.22
CA PRO A 75 -12.10 8.45 1.82
C PRO A 75 -11.27 9.04 2.96
N ASP A 76 -11.58 8.70 4.22
CA ASP A 76 -10.91 9.26 5.38
C ASP A 76 -9.65 8.50 5.80
N ILE A 77 -9.40 7.31 5.25
CA ILE A 77 -8.19 6.57 5.62
C ILE A 77 -6.98 7.17 4.89
N ASP A 78 -5.85 7.19 5.60
CA ASP A 78 -4.59 7.69 5.04
C ASP A 78 -3.79 6.52 4.48
N LEU A 79 -4.23 6.03 3.33
CA LEU A 79 -3.60 4.89 2.66
C LEU A 79 -2.56 5.39 1.68
N ARG A 80 -1.33 4.89 1.81
CA ARG A 80 -0.21 5.24 0.95
C ARG A 80 0.46 3.97 0.44
N PHE A 81 0.96 4.02 -0.79
CA PHE A 81 1.58 2.86 -1.43
C PHE A 81 3.09 2.93 -1.37
N VAL A 82 3.71 1.78 -1.13
CA VAL A 82 5.16 1.60 -1.19
C VAL A 82 5.41 0.64 -2.34
N PHE A 83 5.93 1.16 -3.46
CA PHE A 83 6.18 0.36 -4.64
C PHE A 83 7.60 -0.18 -4.67
N GLN A 84 7.74 -1.44 -5.05
CA GLN A 84 9.05 -2.01 -5.34
C GLN A 84 9.59 -1.43 -6.66
N ARG A 85 8.70 -1.21 -7.63
CA ARG A 85 9.04 -0.66 -8.95
C ARG A 85 7.98 0.36 -9.36
N ALA A 86 8.09 1.56 -8.82
CA ALA A 86 7.09 2.61 -9.06
C ALA A 86 6.95 2.96 -10.54
N ARG A 87 8.02 2.82 -11.32
CA ARG A 87 8.01 3.09 -12.76
C ARG A 87 7.54 1.91 -13.60
N GLY A 88 7.26 0.76 -12.98
CA GLY A 88 6.70 -0.40 -13.67
C GLY A 88 5.37 -0.04 -14.30
N LYS A 89 5.10 -0.61 -15.47
CA LYS A 89 3.86 -0.33 -16.20
C LYS A 89 2.72 -1.17 -15.67
N ILE A 90 1.50 -0.62 -15.71
CA ILE A 90 0.33 -1.31 -15.17
C ILE A 90 -0.04 -2.57 -15.96
N TYR A 91 0.34 -2.60 -17.24
CA TYR A 91 0.27 -3.81 -18.07
C TYR A 91 1.24 -3.65 -19.23
N LYS A 92 1.53 -4.76 -19.92
CA LYS A 92 2.45 -4.76 -21.06
C LYS A 92 1.94 -3.82 -22.16
N GLY A 93 2.80 -2.90 -22.58
CA GLY A 93 2.46 -1.94 -23.61
C GLY A 93 1.79 -0.67 -23.10
N SER A 94 1.46 -0.61 -21.82
CA SER A 94 0.88 0.59 -21.25
C SER A 94 1.90 1.71 -21.13
N LYS A 95 1.44 2.95 -21.28
CA LYS A 95 2.25 4.14 -21.01
C LYS A 95 2.12 4.59 -19.56
N THR A 96 1.17 4.01 -18.83
CA THR A 96 0.88 4.38 -17.43
C THR A 96 1.70 3.49 -16.49
N SER A 97 2.48 4.13 -15.61
CA SER A 97 3.21 3.41 -14.56
C SER A 97 2.33 3.23 -13.33
N TYR A 98 2.81 2.42 -12.37
CA TYR A 98 2.15 2.27 -11.08
C TYR A 98 2.06 3.63 -10.37
N ALA A 99 3.14 4.42 -10.42
CA ALA A 99 3.16 5.76 -9.84
C ALA A 99 2.12 6.67 -10.51
N ASP A 100 2.01 6.62 -11.85
CA ASP A 100 1.02 7.40 -12.58
C ASP A 100 -0.40 7.03 -12.16
N TRP A 101 -0.66 5.75 -11.99
CA TRP A 101 -1.97 5.27 -11.54
C TRP A 101 -2.29 5.80 -10.14
N ALA A 102 -1.32 5.73 -9.22
CA ALA A 102 -1.51 6.24 -7.86
C ALA A 102 -1.78 7.74 -7.86
N ASP A 103 -1.02 8.50 -8.66
CA ASP A 103 -1.21 9.95 -8.79
C ASP A 103 -2.61 10.27 -9.31
N LYS A 104 -3.07 9.51 -10.31
CA LYS A 104 -4.40 9.71 -10.90
C LYS A 104 -5.50 9.53 -9.85
N HIS A 105 -5.29 8.61 -8.90
CA HIS A 105 -6.28 8.32 -7.88
C HIS A 105 -6.00 9.06 -6.55
N ASN A 106 -5.09 10.02 -6.58
CA ASN A 106 -4.71 10.82 -5.40
C ASN A 106 -4.24 9.97 -4.24
N ILE A 107 -3.49 8.90 -4.53
CA ILE A 107 -2.91 8.03 -3.52
C ILE A 107 -1.43 8.35 -3.40
N PRO A 108 -0.95 8.82 -2.25
CA PRO A 108 0.48 9.06 -2.06
C PRO A 108 1.27 7.76 -2.21
N TRP A 109 2.45 7.85 -2.77
CA TRP A 109 3.29 6.68 -2.98
C TRP A 109 4.76 7.03 -2.80
N CYS A 110 5.58 6.00 -2.55
CA CYS A 110 7.03 6.12 -2.58
C CYS A 110 7.63 4.89 -3.23
N GLN A 111 8.88 5.03 -3.66
CA GLN A 111 9.68 3.90 -4.11
C GLN A 111 10.37 3.33 -2.87
N GLY A 112 9.98 2.10 -2.47
CA GLY A 112 10.60 1.44 -1.33
C GLY A 112 11.94 0.82 -1.66
N PRO A 113 12.56 0.13 -0.69
CA PRO A 113 12.01 -0.23 0.63
C PRO A 113 12.06 0.88 1.69
N SER A 114 12.80 1.95 1.48
CA SER A 114 12.86 3.05 2.44
C SER A 114 11.61 3.91 2.37
N ILE A 115 11.15 4.35 3.53
CA ILE A 115 9.94 5.16 3.64
C ILE A 115 10.37 6.62 3.91
N PRO A 116 9.73 7.61 3.25
CA PRO A 116 10.05 9.01 3.53
C PRO A 116 9.85 9.33 5.01
N GLU A 117 10.77 10.09 5.57
CA GLU A 117 10.75 10.43 6.99
C GLU A 117 9.44 11.14 7.38
N GLU A 118 8.94 12.02 6.53
CA GLU A 118 7.70 12.76 6.78
C GLU A 118 6.47 11.86 6.85
N TRP A 119 6.56 10.61 6.37
CA TRP A 119 5.45 9.66 6.48
C TRP A 119 5.38 8.99 7.84
N THR A 120 6.46 9.05 8.61
CA THR A 120 6.61 8.28 9.84
C THR A 120 6.62 9.13 11.11
N THR A 121 6.51 10.44 10.95
CA THR A 121 6.54 11.37 12.11
C THR A 121 5.16 11.84 12.57
#